data_cba1642e47d47f3d98ca83ef55fe43b8
#
_entry.id   cba1642e47d47f3d98ca83ef55fe43b8
#
_cell.length_a   1.000
_cell.length_b   1.000
_cell.length_c   1.000
_cell.angle_alpha   90.00
_cell.angle_beta   90.00
_cell.angle_gamma   90.00
#
_symmetry.space_group_name_H-M   'P 1'
#
loop_
_entity.id
_entity.type
_entity.pdbx_description
1 polymer ?
#
loop_
_entity_poly.entity_id
_entity_poly.type
_entity_poly.pdbx_seq_one_letter_code
_entity_poly.pdbx_strand_id
1 'polypeptide(L)'
;RLDGTPGFTPEERSWMASIESMGWVEAFRRLNPGAREVFSWWSARSGAFDRNKGWRIDHWITNCPNRVQSVEYLRDLRFSDHAPVRLRWS
;
A
#
# COMPACT_ATOMS: atom_id res chain seq x y z
N ARG A 1 5.78 -16.63 3.97
CA ARG A 1 5.08 -16.74 2.70
C ARG A 1 4.26 -15.48 2.40
N LEU A 2 4.37 -14.97 1.20
CA LEU A 2 3.72 -13.71 0.87
C LEU A 2 2.22 -13.83 0.67
N ASP A 3 1.75 -14.98 0.16
CA ASP A 3 0.35 -15.15 -0.21
C ASP A 3 -0.61 -15.05 0.98
N GLY A 4 -0.16 -15.37 2.17
CA GLY A 4 -1.00 -15.25 3.36
C GLY A 4 -0.86 -13.92 4.09
N THR A 5 -0.07 -12.98 3.56
CA THR A 5 0.21 -11.71 4.20
C THR A 5 -0.71 -10.63 3.64
N PRO A 6 -1.35 -9.78 4.49
CA PRO A 6 -2.10 -8.64 3.97
C PRO A 6 -1.25 -7.82 3.00
N GLY A 7 -1.83 -7.44 1.86
CA GLY A 7 -1.12 -6.75 0.79
C GLY A 7 -0.48 -7.67 -0.22
N PHE A 8 -0.51 -8.99 0.02
CA PHE A 8 0.07 -9.98 -0.90
C PHE A 8 -0.88 -11.15 -1.15
N THR A 9 -2.17 -10.98 -0.92
CA THR A 9 -3.13 -12.03 -1.20
C THR A 9 -3.24 -12.27 -2.71
N PRO A 10 -3.69 -13.45 -3.14
CA PRO A 10 -3.91 -13.69 -4.57
C PRO A 10 -4.86 -12.67 -5.21
N GLU A 11 -5.89 -12.25 -4.48
CA GLU A 11 -6.84 -11.25 -4.97
C GLU A 11 -6.18 -9.91 -5.23
N GLU A 12 -5.31 -9.48 -4.32
CA GLU A 12 -4.59 -8.22 -4.51
C GLU A 12 -3.64 -8.28 -5.69
N ARG A 13 -2.95 -9.40 -5.85
CA ARG A 13 -2.04 -9.58 -6.99
C ARG A 13 -2.80 -9.63 -8.30
N SER A 14 -3.97 -10.27 -8.32
CA SER A 14 -4.84 -10.27 -9.51
C SER A 14 -5.29 -8.88 -9.86
N TRP A 15 -5.69 -8.09 -8.85
CA TRP A 15 -6.11 -6.71 -9.06
C TRP A 15 -4.98 -5.87 -9.64
N MET A 16 -3.77 -5.98 -9.06
CA MET A 16 -2.62 -5.23 -9.56
C MET A 16 -2.29 -5.62 -11.00
N ALA A 17 -2.35 -6.90 -11.34
CA ALA A 17 -2.12 -7.34 -12.70
C ALA A 17 -3.17 -6.78 -13.64
N SER A 18 -4.43 -6.70 -13.20
CA SER A 18 -5.51 -6.13 -14.00
C SER A 18 -5.27 -4.67 -14.32
N ILE A 19 -4.88 -3.86 -13.34
CA ILE A 19 -4.64 -2.44 -13.60
C ILE A 19 -3.40 -2.26 -14.48
N GLU A 20 -2.39 -3.10 -14.33
CA GLU A 20 -1.20 -3.03 -15.17
C GLU A 20 -1.52 -3.34 -16.62
N SER A 21 -2.42 -4.28 -16.86
CA SER A 21 -2.83 -4.61 -18.24
C SER A 21 -3.54 -3.45 -18.93
N MET A 22 -4.05 -2.48 -18.16
CA MET A 22 -4.69 -1.29 -18.67
C MET A 22 -3.74 -0.09 -18.76
N GLY A 23 -2.46 -0.29 -18.47
CA GLY A 23 -1.46 0.77 -18.54
C GLY A 23 -1.31 1.58 -17.25
N TRP A 24 -1.85 1.10 -16.15
CA TRP A 24 -1.77 1.76 -14.85
C TRP A 24 -0.96 0.93 -13.87
N VAL A 25 -0.32 1.57 -12.90
CA VAL A 25 0.44 0.87 -11.87
C VAL A 25 0.08 1.40 -10.50
N GLU A 26 0.20 0.54 -9.51
CA GLU A 26 0.08 0.94 -8.12
C GLU A 26 1.44 1.50 -7.68
N ALA A 27 1.47 2.79 -7.34
CA ALA A 27 2.72 3.53 -7.26
C ALA A 27 3.65 3.05 -6.15
N PHE A 28 3.11 2.73 -4.98
CA PHE A 28 3.96 2.27 -3.87
C PHE A 28 4.68 0.98 -4.22
N ARG A 29 3.94 0.01 -4.72
CA ARG A 29 4.53 -1.30 -5.03
C ARG A 29 5.53 -1.21 -6.18
N ARG A 30 5.27 -0.32 -7.14
CA ARG A 30 6.21 -0.10 -8.25
C ARG A 30 7.56 0.38 -7.74
N LEU A 31 7.57 1.31 -6.77
CA LEU A 31 8.82 1.86 -6.23
C LEU A 31 9.44 0.98 -5.15
N ASN A 32 8.63 0.14 -4.51
CA ASN A 32 9.08 -0.65 -3.37
C ASN A 32 8.61 -2.10 -3.52
N PRO A 33 9.12 -2.82 -4.54
CA PRO A 33 8.57 -4.15 -4.88
C PRO A 33 8.75 -5.18 -3.77
N GLY A 34 9.78 -5.01 -2.93
CA GLY A 34 10.03 -5.93 -1.84
C GLY A 34 9.51 -5.51 -0.48
N ALA A 35 8.83 -4.35 -0.39
CA ALA A 35 8.39 -3.85 0.90
C ALA A 35 7.32 -4.76 1.51
N ARG A 36 7.41 -4.96 2.83
CA ARG A 36 6.50 -5.82 3.58
C ARG A 36 6.09 -5.11 4.85
N GLU A 37 4.90 -5.48 5.38
CA GLU A 37 4.38 -4.97 6.65
C GLU A 37 4.23 -3.45 6.65
N VAL A 38 3.96 -2.88 5.48
CA VAL A 38 3.63 -1.46 5.33
C VAL A 38 2.13 -1.39 5.09
N PHE A 39 1.42 -0.73 5.99
CA PHE A 39 -0.04 -0.74 6.00
C PHE A 39 -0.59 0.67 6.07
N SER A 40 -1.84 0.81 5.63
CA SER A 40 -2.56 2.08 5.70
C SER A 40 -3.76 2.00 6.63
N TRP A 41 -4.11 0.82 7.10
CA TRP A 41 -5.28 0.63 7.97
C TRP A 41 -4.99 -0.47 8.99
N TRP A 42 -5.44 -0.26 10.20
CA TRP A 42 -5.32 -1.24 11.29
C TRP A 42 -6.65 -1.33 12.00
N SER A 43 -7.05 -2.56 12.34
CA SER A 43 -8.24 -2.75 13.15
C SER A 43 -8.07 -2.06 14.51
N ALA A 44 -9.17 -1.56 15.07
CA ALA A 44 -9.16 -0.97 16.39
C ALA A 44 -9.07 -2.01 17.50
N ARG A 45 -9.06 -3.30 17.15
CA ARG A 45 -9.14 -4.38 18.11
C ARG A 45 -7.76 -4.93 18.45
N SER A 46 -7.63 -5.45 19.67
CA SER A 46 -6.51 -6.31 20.11
C SER A 46 -5.14 -5.68 19.91
N GLY A 47 -5.04 -4.34 19.93
CA GLY A 47 -3.76 -3.67 19.77
C GLY A 47 -3.14 -3.87 18.40
N ALA A 48 -3.96 -4.02 17.34
CA ALA A 48 -3.46 -4.30 16.00
C ALA A 48 -2.48 -3.23 15.52
N PHE A 49 -2.73 -1.95 15.82
CA PHE A 49 -1.82 -0.87 15.42
C PHE A 49 -0.46 -1.01 16.10
N ASP A 50 -0.44 -1.25 17.43
CA ASP A 50 0.81 -1.37 18.18
C ASP A 50 1.63 -2.56 17.72
N ARG A 51 0.98 -3.64 17.30
CA ARG A 51 1.65 -4.83 16.78
C ARG A 51 1.90 -4.75 15.27
N ASN A 52 1.48 -3.66 14.64
CA ASN A 52 1.55 -3.44 13.19
C ASN A 52 0.93 -4.59 12.40
N LYS A 53 -0.30 -4.96 12.77
CA LYS A 53 -1.07 -5.98 12.07
C LYS A 53 -2.22 -5.28 11.34
N GLY A 54 -2.01 -5.01 10.08
CA GLY A 54 -2.96 -4.23 9.31
C GLY A 54 -3.04 -4.64 7.87
N TRP A 55 -3.58 -3.74 7.06
CA TRP A 55 -3.76 -3.93 5.62
C TRP A 55 -3.31 -2.68 4.90
N ARG A 56 -2.81 -2.83 3.68
CA ARG A 56 -2.49 -1.70 2.81
C ARG A 56 -3.62 -1.59 1.78
N ILE A 57 -4.62 -0.80 2.12
CA ILE A 57 -5.84 -0.71 1.31
C ILE A 57 -6.06 0.66 0.69
N ASP A 58 -5.21 1.64 1.01
CA ASP A 58 -5.25 2.97 0.39
C ASP A 58 -4.08 3.06 -0.57
N HIS A 59 -4.35 3.44 -1.83
CA HIS A 59 -3.36 3.34 -2.91
C HIS A 59 -3.33 4.59 -3.75
N TRP A 60 -2.15 4.88 -4.30
CA TRP A 60 -1.99 5.79 -5.42
C TRP A 60 -1.80 4.97 -6.69
N ILE A 61 -2.59 5.25 -7.72
CA ILE A 61 -2.54 4.55 -9.00
C ILE A 61 -2.21 5.58 -10.08
N THR A 62 -1.25 5.26 -10.94
CA THR A 62 -0.79 6.21 -11.96
C THR A 62 -0.51 5.50 -13.27
N ASN A 63 -0.71 6.23 -14.38
CA ASN A 63 -0.24 5.80 -15.70
C ASN A 63 1.07 6.46 -16.09
N CYS A 64 1.67 7.25 -15.20
CA CYS A 64 2.95 7.92 -15.42
C CYS A 64 3.92 7.58 -14.30
N PRO A 65 4.29 6.30 -14.13
CA PRO A 65 5.07 5.88 -12.97
C PRO A 65 6.45 6.55 -12.89
N ASN A 66 7.03 6.94 -14.03
CA ASN A 66 8.34 7.57 -14.02
C ASN A 66 8.35 8.96 -13.42
N ARG A 67 7.18 9.56 -13.22
CA ARG A 67 7.07 10.89 -12.60
C ARG A 67 6.87 10.82 -11.10
N VAL A 68 6.63 9.64 -10.54
CA VAL A 68 6.46 9.47 -9.10
C VAL A 68 7.83 9.36 -8.45
N GLN A 69 8.11 10.21 -7.49
CA GLN A 69 9.38 10.21 -6.77
C GLN A 69 9.34 9.32 -5.55
N SER A 70 8.24 9.37 -4.80
CA SER A 70 8.09 8.53 -3.61
C SER A 70 6.62 8.36 -3.23
N VAL A 71 6.33 7.28 -2.54
CA VAL A 71 5.03 7.04 -1.90
C VAL A 71 5.31 6.55 -0.49
N GLU A 72 4.75 7.23 0.51
CA GLU A 72 5.04 6.94 1.91
C GLU A 72 3.74 6.79 2.69
N TYR A 73 3.67 5.76 3.51
CA TYR A 73 2.56 5.56 4.44
C TYR A 73 2.99 6.15 5.78
N LEU A 74 2.31 7.23 6.19
CA LEU A 74 2.74 8.04 7.33
C LEU A 74 2.09 7.54 8.62
N ARG A 75 2.53 6.38 9.06
CA ARG A 75 1.98 5.68 10.21
C ARG A 75 1.94 6.56 11.46
N ASP A 76 2.99 7.33 11.69
CA ASP A 76 3.14 8.15 12.90
C ASP A 76 2.23 9.38 12.88
N LEU A 77 1.65 9.71 11.73
CA LEU A 77 0.71 10.83 11.60
C LEU A 77 -0.74 10.37 11.58
N ARG A 78 -1.00 9.14 11.98
CA ARG A 78 -2.33 8.56 12.01
C ARG A 78 -3.21 9.28 13.03
N PHE A 79 -4.39 9.73 12.59
CA PHE A 79 -5.40 10.32 13.49
C PHE A 79 -6.77 9.68 13.30
N SER A 80 -6.81 8.51 12.67
CA SER A 80 -7.99 7.65 12.57
C SER A 80 -7.48 6.22 12.48
N ASP A 81 -8.29 5.27 12.04
CA ASP A 81 -7.82 3.90 11.81
C ASP A 81 -7.05 3.77 10.49
N HIS A 82 -6.96 4.85 9.70
CA HIS A 82 -6.11 4.92 8.51
C HIS A 82 -4.92 5.84 8.74
N ALA A 83 -3.80 5.53 8.10
CA ALA A 83 -2.66 6.43 8.01
C ALA A 83 -2.71 7.18 6.68
N PRO A 84 -2.28 8.45 6.65
CA PRO A 84 -2.14 9.15 5.37
C PRO A 84 -1.14 8.46 4.47
N VAL A 85 -1.36 8.54 3.17
CA VAL A 85 -0.38 8.07 2.20
C VAL A 85 0.01 9.25 1.32
N ARG A 86 1.30 9.60 1.35
CA ARG A 86 1.82 10.77 0.65
C ARG A 86 2.55 10.35 -0.61
N LEU A 87 2.22 11.01 -1.71
CA LEU A 87 2.90 10.82 -2.99
C LEU A 87 3.64 12.10 -3.35
N ARG A 88 4.91 11.95 -3.73
CA ARG A 88 5.70 13.05 -4.28
C ARG A 88 5.82 12.85 -5.78
N TRP A 89 5.62 13.94 -6.51
CA TRP A 89 5.47 13.92 -7.95
C TRP A 89 6.33 15.01 -8.57
N SER A 90 6.90 14.75 -9.71
CA SER A 90 7.70 15.75 -10.42
C SER A 90 7.21 16.02 -11.86
#